data_fa418a35a8f6d2fdb34727d080c33fed
#
_entry.id   fa418a35a8f6d2fdb34727d080c33fed
#
_cell.length_a   1.000
_cell.length_b   1.000
_cell.length_c   1.000
_cell.angle_alpha   90.00
_cell.angle_beta   90.00
_cell.angle_gamma   90.00
#
_symmetry.space_group_name_H-M   'P 1'
#
loop_
_entity.id
_entity.type
_entity.pdbx_description
1 polymer ?
#
loop_
_entity_poly.entity_id
_entity_poly.type
_entity_poly.pdbx_seq_one_letter_code
_entity_poly.pdbx_strand_id
1 'polypeptide(L)'
;NDIYEWITDKNRNKPTPYDFEIVSPNFDVIKQKNKVKSVTWIGHATFLYQNQELNILTDPHLSLRASPFSFAGPKRYTKPGMTFEELPKIDVVTISHNHYDHLDVKTVKRIAKDNPDAIFLVPLGLKKWFLNRSIKNVVELDWWENYDVKGTLITFTPVQHWSSRTLFDRNKSLWGGWHFKNEFHSLIHLGDTGYTNDFKETKKNLGSVDFALIPVGAYDPRWFMKFSHMNPAEATQAFIDLGAKKAIGMHWGCFILTDEPVTEPPILLKEEANNISLPEDSFITVKHGETILLD
;
A
#
# COMPACT_ATOMS: atom_id res chain seq x y z
N ASN A 1 -27.42 12.10 3.88
CA ASN A 1 -28.29 11.70 2.74
C ASN A 1 -27.44 11.33 1.53
N ASP A 2 -26.38 12.08 1.21
CA ASP A 2 -25.60 11.92 -0.04
C ASP A 2 -24.95 10.52 -0.19
N ILE A 3 -24.45 9.93 0.88
CA ILE A 3 -23.86 8.57 0.85
C ILE A 3 -24.92 7.51 0.53
N TYR A 4 -26.10 7.63 1.12
CA TYR A 4 -27.20 6.71 0.86
C TYR A 4 -27.66 6.82 -0.58
N GLU A 5 -27.84 8.04 -1.09
CA GLU A 5 -28.20 8.31 -2.49
C GLU A 5 -27.14 7.75 -3.43
N TRP A 6 -25.85 7.98 -3.17
CA TRP A 6 -24.75 7.45 -3.97
C TRP A 6 -24.70 5.90 -3.98
N ILE A 7 -24.91 5.23 -2.84
CA ILE A 7 -24.94 3.76 -2.79
C ILE A 7 -26.15 3.18 -3.52
N THR A 8 -27.29 3.86 -3.47
CA THR A 8 -28.56 3.38 -4.02
C THR A 8 -28.85 3.86 -5.43
N ASP A 9 -28.05 4.77 -5.97
CA ASP A 9 -28.23 5.28 -7.33
C ASP A 9 -28.02 4.17 -8.36
N LYS A 10 -29.12 3.79 -9.01
CA LYS A 10 -29.13 2.77 -10.08
C LYS A 10 -28.51 3.29 -11.38
N ASN A 11 -28.42 4.61 -11.56
CA ASN A 11 -27.85 5.26 -12.73
C ASN A 11 -26.37 5.59 -12.53
N ARG A 12 -25.79 5.28 -11.35
CA ARG A 12 -24.39 5.47 -11.07
C ARG A 12 -23.54 4.76 -12.12
N ASN A 13 -22.65 5.51 -12.74
CA ASN A 13 -21.75 5.00 -13.74
C ASN A 13 -20.68 4.13 -13.01
N LYS A 14 -20.91 2.82 -12.99
CA LYS A 14 -19.96 1.88 -12.36
C LYS A 14 -18.81 1.61 -13.30
N PRO A 15 -17.57 1.77 -12.85
CA PRO A 15 -16.40 1.45 -13.68
C PRO A 15 -16.45 0.02 -14.20
N THR A 16 -16.01 -0.15 -15.44
CA THR A 16 -15.88 -1.47 -16.05
C THR A 16 -14.50 -2.05 -15.71
N PRO A 17 -14.41 -3.32 -15.27
CA PRO A 17 -13.13 -3.97 -15.07
C PRO A 17 -12.29 -3.96 -16.35
N TYR A 18 -11.00 -3.75 -16.20
CA TYR A 18 -10.02 -3.85 -17.28
C TYR A 18 -8.95 -4.87 -16.85
N ASP A 19 -8.62 -5.82 -17.71
CA ASP A 19 -7.59 -6.82 -17.42
C ASP A 19 -6.22 -6.22 -17.76
N PHE A 20 -5.55 -5.71 -16.74
CA PHE A 20 -4.22 -5.10 -16.92
C PHE A 20 -3.18 -6.18 -17.21
N GLU A 21 -2.19 -5.79 -18.00
CA GLU A 21 -1.04 -6.65 -18.30
C GLU A 21 -0.28 -6.96 -17.00
N ILE A 22 0.02 -8.25 -16.82
CA ILE A 22 0.86 -8.74 -15.73
C ILE A 22 2.19 -9.15 -16.35
N VAL A 23 3.29 -8.65 -15.81
CA VAL A 23 4.62 -9.07 -16.21
C VAL A 23 5.21 -10.04 -15.19
N SER A 24 6.09 -10.92 -15.67
CA SER A 24 6.81 -11.81 -14.75
C SER A 24 7.76 -10.99 -13.89
N PRO A 25 7.77 -11.18 -12.56
CA PRO A 25 8.75 -10.54 -11.69
C PRO A 25 10.19 -10.89 -12.12
N ASN A 26 11.09 -9.98 -11.83
CA ASN A 26 12.51 -10.26 -12.09
C ASN A 26 13.07 -11.19 -11.00
N PHE A 27 12.87 -12.49 -11.18
CA PHE A 27 13.29 -13.51 -10.21
C PHE A 27 14.81 -13.57 -10.03
N ASP A 28 15.60 -13.13 -10.98
CA ASP A 28 17.06 -13.07 -10.83
C ASP A 28 17.45 -11.97 -9.84
N VAL A 29 16.73 -10.85 -9.83
CA VAL A 29 16.86 -9.80 -8.81
C VAL A 29 16.34 -10.29 -7.46
N ILE A 30 15.12 -10.84 -7.43
CA ILE A 30 14.45 -11.27 -6.19
C ILE A 30 15.28 -12.33 -5.44
N LYS A 31 15.96 -13.22 -6.15
CA LYS A 31 16.83 -14.25 -5.55
C LYS A 31 18.15 -13.69 -5.00
N GLN A 32 18.57 -12.49 -5.42
CA GLN A 32 19.83 -11.87 -4.98
C GLN A 32 19.67 -11.05 -3.68
N LYS A 33 18.95 -11.58 -2.70
CA LYS A 33 18.52 -10.92 -1.48
C LYS A 33 19.56 -9.95 -0.86
N ASN A 34 20.81 -10.31 -0.81
CA ASN A 34 21.85 -9.55 -0.08
C ASN A 34 22.69 -8.62 -0.99
N LYS A 35 22.22 -8.30 -2.19
CA LYS A 35 23.01 -7.52 -3.15
C LYS A 35 22.25 -6.37 -3.81
N VAL A 36 20.92 -6.44 -3.82
CA VAL A 36 20.12 -5.55 -4.64
C VAL A 36 18.98 -4.97 -3.81
N LYS A 37 18.77 -3.66 -3.94
CA LYS A 37 17.58 -2.99 -3.43
C LYS A 37 16.54 -2.97 -4.54
N SER A 38 15.34 -3.45 -4.26
CA SER A 38 14.26 -3.49 -5.26
C SER A 38 12.88 -3.41 -4.65
N VAL A 39 11.92 -2.97 -5.43
CA VAL A 39 10.49 -3.09 -5.16
C VAL A 39 9.84 -3.86 -6.31
N THR A 40 9.00 -4.83 -5.97
CA THR A 40 8.13 -5.54 -6.92
C THR A 40 6.69 -5.25 -6.59
N TRP A 41 5.92 -4.68 -7.52
CA TRP A 41 4.51 -4.41 -7.30
C TRP A 41 3.67 -5.66 -7.53
N ILE A 42 3.10 -6.21 -6.46
CA ILE A 42 2.24 -7.40 -6.54
C ILE A 42 0.81 -7.02 -6.91
N GLY A 43 0.42 -5.78 -6.59
CA GLY A 43 -0.88 -5.20 -6.93
C GLY A 43 -1.53 -4.52 -5.73
N HIS A 44 -2.41 -3.54 -6.01
CA HIS A 44 -3.04 -2.70 -5.00
C HIS A 44 -2.01 -1.97 -4.14
N ALA A 45 -2.00 -2.18 -2.83
CA ALA A 45 -0.98 -1.66 -1.90
C ALA A 45 0.07 -2.71 -1.50
N THR A 46 0.07 -3.86 -2.18
CA THR A 46 0.99 -4.97 -1.89
C THR A 46 2.27 -4.83 -2.69
N PHE A 47 3.39 -4.66 -2.00
CA PHE A 47 4.74 -4.66 -2.58
C PHE A 47 5.65 -5.63 -1.84
N LEU A 48 6.52 -6.28 -2.60
CA LEU A 48 7.71 -6.90 -2.06
C LEU A 48 8.85 -5.87 -2.12
N TYR A 49 9.25 -5.35 -0.97
CA TYR A 49 10.42 -4.48 -0.83
C TYR A 49 11.61 -5.29 -0.31
N GLN A 50 12.71 -5.27 -1.04
CA GLN A 50 13.98 -5.91 -0.68
C GLN A 50 15.04 -4.83 -0.46
N ASN A 51 15.63 -4.78 0.73
CA ASN A 51 16.62 -3.77 1.10
C ASN A 51 17.99 -4.34 1.46
N GLN A 52 18.42 -5.40 0.76
CA GLN A 52 19.66 -6.16 0.98
C GLN A 52 19.57 -7.16 2.15
N GLU A 53 19.04 -6.77 3.31
CA GLU A 53 18.98 -7.62 4.52
C GLU A 53 17.60 -8.27 4.70
N LEU A 54 16.53 -7.59 4.26
CA LEU A 54 15.16 -7.96 4.53
C LEU A 54 14.33 -8.11 3.27
N ASN A 55 13.44 -9.09 3.28
CA ASN A 55 12.28 -9.17 2.40
C ASN A 55 11.06 -8.67 3.18
N ILE A 56 10.55 -7.51 2.82
CA ILE A 56 9.43 -6.83 3.47
C ILE A 56 8.22 -6.88 2.55
N LEU A 57 7.08 -7.30 3.08
CA LEU A 57 5.83 -7.36 2.33
C LEU A 57 4.83 -6.36 2.94
N THR A 58 4.40 -5.38 2.13
CA THR A 58 3.44 -4.34 2.57
C THR A 58 2.01 -4.75 2.25
N ASP A 59 1.07 -4.50 3.15
CA ASP A 59 -0.38 -4.70 2.98
C ASP A 59 -0.75 -5.91 2.13
N PRO A 60 -0.33 -7.13 2.51
CA PRO A 60 -0.42 -8.28 1.64
C PRO A 60 -1.86 -8.73 1.41
N HIS A 61 -2.30 -8.63 0.15
CA HIS A 61 -3.61 -9.04 -0.30
C HIS A 61 -3.51 -9.84 -1.61
N LEU A 62 -3.56 -11.17 -1.52
CA LEU A 62 -3.52 -12.07 -2.67
C LEU A 62 -4.87 -12.77 -2.92
N SER A 63 -5.88 -12.55 -2.07
CA SER A 63 -7.20 -13.14 -2.22
C SER A 63 -8.00 -12.55 -3.37
N LEU A 64 -9.02 -13.30 -3.82
CA LEU A 64 -9.91 -12.89 -4.90
C LEU A 64 -10.82 -11.71 -4.53
N ARG A 65 -11.08 -11.47 -3.24
CA ARG A 65 -11.99 -10.41 -2.80
C ARG A 65 -11.45 -9.64 -1.61
N ALA A 66 -11.63 -8.32 -1.66
CA ALA A 66 -11.46 -7.43 -0.53
C ALA A 66 -12.74 -7.44 0.31
N SER A 67 -12.95 -8.53 1.09
CA SER A 67 -14.20 -8.74 1.80
C SER A 67 -14.06 -9.79 2.91
N PRO A 68 -14.89 -9.73 3.97
CA PRO A 68 -15.01 -10.82 4.94
C PRO A 68 -15.64 -12.10 4.33
N PHE A 69 -16.35 -11.96 3.21
CA PHE A 69 -17.07 -13.04 2.55
C PHE A 69 -16.37 -13.48 1.25
N SER A 70 -16.31 -14.79 0.99
CA SER A 70 -15.73 -15.33 -0.24
C SER A 70 -16.60 -15.14 -1.48
N PHE A 71 -17.91 -14.90 -1.29
CA PHE A 71 -18.90 -14.80 -2.36
C PHE A 71 -19.38 -13.37 -2.64
N ALA A 72 -19.14 -12.42 -1.74
CA ALA A 72 -19.64 -11.05 -1.85
C ALA A 72 -18.52 -10.03 -1.60
N GLY A 73 -18.75 -8.77 -2.01
CA GLY A 73 -17.80 -7.66 -1.89
C GLY A 73 -16.89 -7.49 -3.11
N PRO A 74 -16.02 -6.45 -3.12
CA PRO A 74 -15.19 -6.11 -4.26
C PRO A 74 -14.35 -7.30 -4.74
N LYS A 75 -14.50 -7.67 -6.00
CA LYS A 75 -13.78 -8.77 -6.63
C LYS A 75 -12.55 -8.21 -7.34
N ARG A 76 -11.42 -8.87 -7.13
CA ARG A 76 -10.19 -8.59 -7.88
C ARG A 76 -10.40 -8.88 -9.36
N TYR A 77 -10.05 -7.95 -10.21
CA TYR A 77 -10.13 -8.10 -11.67
C TYR A 77 -8.76 -8.30 -12.33
N THR A 78 -7.66 -7.76 -11.77
CA THR A 78 -6.30 -8.09 -12.19
C THR A 78 -5.69 -9.05 -11.18
N LYS A 79 -5.13 -10.16 -11.62
CA LYS A 79 -4.47 -11.15 -10.74
C LYS A 79 -3.27 -10.50 -10.03
N PRO A 80 -2.87 -11.02 -8.85
CA PRO A 80 -1.62 -10.61 -8.22
C PRO A 80 -0.43 -10.87 -9.15
N GLY A 81 0.53 -9.95 -9.16
CA GLY A 81 1.76 -10.08 -9.95
C GLY A 81 2.73 -11.16 -9.45
N MET A 82 2.46 -11.71 -8.25
CA MET A 82 3.17 -12.88 -7.69
C MET A 82 2.17 -13.80 -6.98
N THR A 83 2.44 -15.09 -7.04
CA THR A 83 1.74 -16.12 -6.25
C THR A 83 2.44 -16.33 -4.89
N PHE A 84 1.82 -17.09 -3.99
CA PHE A 84 2.46 -17.45 -2.72
C PHE A 84 3.74 -18.27 -2.91
N GLU A 85 3.75 -19.14 -3.91
CA GLU A 85 4.85 -20.05 -4.23
C GLU A 85 6.06 -19.31 -4.82
N GLU A 86 5.83 -18.14 -5.40
CA GLU A 86 6.85 -17.27 -5.99
C GLU A 86 7.45 -16.28 -4.99
N LEU A 87 6.77 -16.04 -3.86
CA LEU A 87 7.29 -15.16 -2.81
C LEU A 87 8.58 -15.74 -2.21
N PRO A 88 9.63 -14.92 -2.01
CA PRO A 88 10.80 -15.34 -1.25
C PRO A 88 10.43 -15.52 0.23
N LYS A 89 11.37 -16.04 1.04
CA LYS A 89 11.20 -16.01 2.50
C LYS A 89 10.97 -14.57 2.97
N ILE A 90 9.85 -14.33 3.65
CA ILE A 90 9.49 -13.01 4.17
C ILE A 90 10.04 -12.83 5.58
N ASP A 91 10.72 -11.72 5.83
CA ASP A 91 11.25 -11.35 7.14
C ASP A 91 10.29 -10.43 7.91
N VAL A 92 9.63 -9.49 7.21
CA VAL A 92 8.73 -8.50 7.81
C VAL A 92 7.47 -8.37 6.97
N VAL A 93 6.34 -8.25 7.63
CA VAL A 93 5.05 -7.85 7.03
C VAL A 93 4.60 -6.57 7.71
N THR A 94 4.25 -5.56 6.94
CA THR A 94 3.65 -4.32 7.47
C THR A 94 2.20 -4.19 7.05
N ILE A 95 1.34 -3.73 7.96
CA ILE A 95 -0.07 -3.44 7.71
C ILE A 95 -0.32 -1.96 7.98
N SER A 96 -0.79 -1.23 6.98
CA SER A 96 -1.08 0.21 7.11
C SER A 96 -2.32 0.47 7.95
N HIS A 97 -3.37 -0.29 7.75
CA HIS A 97 -4.64 -0.22 8.48
C HIS A 97 -5.47 -1.50 8.29
N ASN A 98 -6.65 -1.54 8.89
CA ASN A 98 -7.42 -2.78 8.97
C ASN A 98 -8.50 -2.98 7.90
N HIS A 99 -8.61 -2.14 6.86
CA HIS A 99 -9.57 -2.36 5.78
C HIS A 99 -9.33 -3.68 5.07
N TYR A 100 -10.38 -4.23 4.42
CA TYR A 100 -10.34 -5.57 3.86
C TYR A 100 -9.42 -5.72 2.66
N ASP A 101 -9.11 -4.65 1.96
CA ASP A 101 -8.21 -4.60 0.81
C ASP A 101 -6.72 -4.42 1.20
N HIS A 102 -6.43 -4.14 2.49
CA HIS A 102 -5.07 -4.02 3.06
C HIS A 102 -4.75 -5.16 4.04
N LEU A 103 -5.73 -5.61 4.82
CA LEU A 103 -5.57 -6.70 5.78
C LEU A 103 -6.40 -7.93 5.37
N ASP A 104 -5.83 -8.75 4.50
CA ASP A 104 -6.45 -10.00 4.04
C ASP A 104 -6.12 -11.16 4.97
N VAL A 105 -7.15 -11.67 5.67
CA VAL A 105 -7.03 -12.77 6.63
C VAL A 105 -6.35 -14.01 6.04
N LYS A 106 -6.73 -14.40 4.81
CA LYS A 106 -6.20 -15.61 4.18
C LYS A 106 -4.72 -15.44 3.84
N THR A 107 -4.38 -14.29 3.30
CA THR A 107 -3.01 -13.97 2.92
C THR A 107 -2.10 -13.90 4.15
N VAL A 108 -2.44 -13.14 5.19
CA VAL A 108 -1.57 -13.02 6.38
C VAL A 108 -1.41 -14.35 7.13
N LYS A 109 -2.47 -15.18 7.19
CA LYS A 109 -2.38 -16.53 7.78
C LYS A 109 -1.47 -17.46 6.97
N ARG A 110 -1.54 -17.41 5.64
CA ARG A 110 -0.67 -18.22 4.78
C ARG A 110 0.78 -17.78 4.92
N ILE A 111 1.05 -16.46 4.88
CA ILE A 111 2.40 -15.91 5.05
C ILE A 111 2.97 -16.29 6.42
N ALA A 112 2.21 -16.14 7.51
CA ALA A 112 2.65 -16.53 8.85
C ALA A 112 2.95 -18.03 8.98
N LYS A 113 2.20 -18.88 8.28
CA LYS A 113 2.44 -20.32 8.23
C LYS A 113 3.72 -20.67 7.48
N ASP A 114 3.91 -20.05 6.32
CA ASP A 114 5.04 -20.34 5.43
C ASP A 114 6.34 -19.65 5.92
N ASN A 115 6.20 -18.59 6.74
CA ASN A 115 7.30 -17.82 7.31
C ASN A 115 7.10 -17.64 8.84
N PRO A 116 7.32 -18.67 9.66
CA PRO A 116 7.03 -18.64 11.10
C PRO A 116 7.86 -17.61 11.88
N ASP A 117 9.01 -17.19 11.35
CA ASP A 117 9.88 -16.19 11.94
C ASP A 117 9.55 -14.76 11.49
N ALA A 118 8.65 -14.56 10.52
CA ALA A 118 8.30 -13.24 10.03
C ALA A 118 7.69 -12.38 11.15
N ILE A 119 8.14 -11.13 11.23
CA ILE A 119 7.63 -10.14 12.17
C ILE A 119 6.49 -9.37 11.49
N PHE A 120 5.34 -9.32 12.13
CA PHE A 120 4.21 -8.50 11.67
C PHE A 120 4.22 -7.17 12.44
N LEU A 121 4.53 -6.08 11.74
CA LEU A 121 4.42 -4.72 12.27
C LEU A 121 3.05 -4.15 11.90
N VAL A 122 2.29 -3.76 12.91
CA VAL A 122 0.88 -3.40 12.73
C VAL A 122 0.54 -2.13 13.53
N PRO A 123 -0.49 -1.39 13.13
CA PRO A 123 -0.98 -0.25 13.91
C PRO A 123 -1.44 -0.64 15.32
N LEU A 124 -1.26 0.27 16.27
CA LEU A 124 -1.79 0.16 17.63
C LEU A 124 -3.28 -0.22 17.60
N GLY A 125 -3.66 -1.21 18.42
CA GLY A 125 -4.99 -1.79 18.47
C GLY A 125 -5.23 -3.02 17.61
N LEU A 126 -4.25 -3.44 16.74
CA LEU A 126 -4.40 -4.63 15.89
C LEU A 126 -3.76 -5.90 16.44
N LYS A 127 -2.84 -5.82 17.38
CA LYS A 127 -2.11 -7.00 17.91
C LYS A 127 -3.06 -8.11 18.36
N LYS A 128 -4.11 -7.78 19.10
CA LYS A 128 -5.11 -8.76 19.55
C LYS A 128 -5.79 -9.50 18.38
N TRP A 129 -6.03 -8.80 17.27
CA TRP A 129 -6.64 -9.40 16.07
C TRP A 129 -5.74 -10.49 15.47
N PHE A 130 -4.42 -10.29 15.45
CA PHE A 130 -3.43 -11.26 14.98
C PHE A 130 -3.27 -12.43 15.95
N LEU A 131 -3.14 -12.15 17.26
CA LEU A 131 -3.03 -13.19 18.29
C LEU A 131 -4.21 -14.15 18.28
N ASN A 132 -5.44 -13.63 18.10
CA ASN A 132 -6.66 -14.44 17.97
C ASN A 132 -6.65 -15.36 16.73
N ARG A 133 -5.69 -15.17 15.80
CA ARG A 133 -5.49 -15.99 14.60
C ARG A 133 -4.21 -16.83 14.65
N SER A 134 -3.65 -16.96 15.86
CA SER A 134 -2.42 -17.70 16.13
C SER A 134 -1.17 -17.14 15.45
N ILE A 135 -1.20 -15.88 15.01
CA ILE A 135 -0.02 -15.15 14.53
C ILE A 135 0.58 -14.43 15.73
N LYS A 136 1.70 -14.97 16.25
CA LYS A 136 2.25 -14.57 17.56
C LYS A 136 3.37 -13.52 17.46
N ASN A 137 4.14 -13.54 16.38
CA ASN A 137 5.24 -12.61 16.18
C ASN A 137 4.73 -11.27 15.63
N VAL A 138 4.06 -10.51 16.49
CA VAL A 138 3.36 -9.26 16.15
C VAL A 138 3.78 -8.16 17.10
N VAL A 139 4.22 -7.05 16.52
CA VAL A 139 4.52 -5.79 17.22
C VAL A 139 3.55 -4.72 16.72
N GLU A 140 2.84 -4.09 17.63
CA GLU A 140 2.01 -2.92 17.30
C GLU A 140 2.73 -1.65 17.67
N LEU A 141 2.60 -0.62 16.81
CA LEU A 141 3.25 0.67 16.97
C LEU A 141 2.21 1.80 16.92
N ASP A 142 2.44 2.82 17.74
CA ASP A 142 1.78 4.12 17.65
C ASP A 142 2.47 5.00 16.60
N TRP A 143 1.85 6.09 16.20
CA TRP A 143 2.47 7.07 15.30
C TRP A 143 3.81 7.57 15.87
N TRP A 144 4.82 7.64 15.00
CA TRP A 144 6.20 7.99 15.30
C TRP A 144 6.99 6.96 16.12
N GLU A 145 6.34 5.88 16.59
CA GLU A 145 7.09 4.76 17.14
C GLU A 145 7.80 3.98 16.02
N ASN A 146 8.89 3.32 16.38
CA ASN A 146 9.71 2.58 15.44
C ASN A 146 10.15 1.24 16.02
N TYR A 147 10.55 0.36 15.13
CA TYR A 147 11.09 -0.95 15.46
C TYR A 147 12.27 -1.27 14.53
N ASP A 148 13.39 -1.64 15.13
CA ASP A 148 14.58 -2.03 14.35
C ASP A 148 14.52 -3.51 14.00
N VAL A 149 14.74 -3.82 12.72
CA VAL A 149 14.91 -5.18 12.24
C VAL A 149 16.20 -5.25 11.43
N LYS A 150 17.22 -5.88 11.97
CA LYS A 150 18.52 -6.07 11.30
C LYS A 150 19.11 -4.76 10.73
N GLY A 151 19.08 -3.67 11.50
CA GLY A 151 19.61 -2.38 11.09
C GLY A 151 18.70 -1.58 10.13
N THR A 152 17.49 -2.06 9.87
CA THR A 152 16.45 -1.29 9.22
C THR A 152 15.49 -0.74 10.27
N LEU A 153 15.51 0.57 10.47
CA LEU A 153 14.57 1.27 11.34
C LEU A 153 13.25 1.44 10.60
N ILE A 154 12.19 0.85 11.12
CA ILE A 154 10.84 0.87 10.53
C ILE A 154 9.96 1.72 11.43
N THR A 155 9.56 2.91 10.94
CA THR A 155 8.76 3.89 11.70
C THR A 155 7.33 3.91 11.17
N PHE A 156 6.34 3.88 12.08
CA PHE A 156 4.94 4.07 11.73
C PHE A 156 4.61 5.56 11.68
N THR A 157 4.10 6.06 10.54
CA THR A 157 3.87 7.48 10.29
C THR A 157 2.39 7.82 10.21
N PRO A 158 1.93 8.98 10.73
CA PRO A 158 0.55 9.40 10.57
C PRO A 158 0.21 9.72 9.11
N VAL A 159 -1.04 9.49 8.76
CA VAL A 159 -1.68 9.88 7.49
C VAL A 159 -3.16 10.17 7.73
N GLN A 160 -3.83 10.80 6.78
CA GLN A 160 -5.24 11.14 6.89
C GLN A 160 -6.13 10.03 6.32
N HIS A 161 -6.57 9.12 7.19
CA HIS A 161 -7.44 8.01 6.83
C HIS A 161 -8.34 7.60 8.00
N TRP A 162 -8.74 6.34 8.08
CA TRP A 162 -9.54 5.76 9.15
C TRP A 162 -9.41 4.23 9.15
N SER A 163 -9.95 3.58 10.19
CA SER A 163 -9.95 2.13 10.28
C SER A 163 -11.34 1.59 10.63
N SER A 164 -11.72 0.46 10.04
CA SER A 164 -12.91 -0.32 10.40
C SER A 164 -12.94 -1.66 9.67
N ARG A 165 -13.45 -2.69 10.33
CA ARG A 165 -13.78 -4.00 9.73
C ARG A 165 -15.20 -4.45 10.04
N THR A 166 -15.83 -3.82 11.03
CA THR A 166 -17.19 -4.13 11.48
C THR A 166 -17.96 -2.83 11.73
N LEU A 167 -19.25 -2.93 11.97
CA LEU A 167 -20.07 -1.75 12.30
C LEU A 167 -19.71 -1.11 13.66
N PHE A 168 -18.89 -1.79 14.49
CA PHE A 168 -18.65 -1.41 15.89
C PHE A 168 -17.19 -1.11 16.21
N ASP A 169 -16.28 -1.17 15.24
CA ASP A 169 -14.84 -1.03 15.46
C ASP A 169 -14.19 0.16 14.74
N ARG A 170 -15.00 1.11 14.24
CA ARG A 170 -14.49 2.31 13.58
C ARG A 170 -13.48 3.04 14.48
N ASN A 171 -12.28 3.27 13.94
CA ASN A 171 -11.17 3.96 14.61
C ASN A 171 -10.73 3.33 15.95
N LYS A 172 -10.97 2.04 16.15
CA LYS A 172 -10.47 1.30 17.33
C LYS A 172 -9.06 0.74 17.16
N SER A 173 -8.52 0.82 15.97
CA SER A 173 -7.09 0.68 15.68
C SER A 173 -6.61 1.91 14.94
N LEU A 174 -5.32 2.19 14.98
CA LEU A 174 -4.72 3.23 14.18
C LEU A 174 -4.62 2.84 12.70
N TRP A 175 -4.19 3.79 11.90
CA TRP A 175 -3.87 3.72 10.48
C TRP A 175 -2.65 4.58 10.20
N GLY A 176 -1.87 4.29 9.16
CA GLY A 176 -0.67 5.07 8.89
C GLY A 176 0.15 4.52 7.74
N GLY A 177 1.23 5.22 7.45
CA GLY A 177 2.28 4.78 6.55
C GLY A 177 3.42 4.09 7.28
N TRP A 178 4.30 3.49 6.53
CA TRP A 178 5.50 2.83 7.02
C TRP A 178 6.73 3.41 6.37
N HIS A 179 7.62 4.01 7.17
CA HIS A 179 8.92 4.50 6.71
C HIS A 179 10.00 3.50 7.09
N PHE A 180 10.75 3.06 6.08
CA PHE A 180 11.86 2.11 6.21
C PHE A 180 13.17 2.86 5.96
N LYS A 181 14.11 2.81 6.88
CA LYS A 181 15.40 3.48 6.74
C LYS A 181 16.54 2.61 7.22
N ASN A 182 17.55 2.43 6.38
CA ASN A 182 18.85 1.93 6.76
C ASN A 182 19.93 2.95 6.42
N GLU A 183 21.21 2.62 6.54
CA GLU A 183 22.32 3.53 6.25
C GLU A 183 22.41 3.95 4.77
N PHE A 184 21.83 3.19 3.84
CA PHE A 184 21.99 3.37 2.40
C PHE A 184 20.74 3.92 1.70
N HIS A 185 19.56 3.74 2.28
CA HIS A 185 18.32 3.99 1.57
C HIS A 185 17.15 4.23 2.52
N SER A 186 16.20 5.06 2.07
CA SER A 186 14.92 5.27 2.74
C SER A 186 13.76 5.07 1.77
N LEU A 187 12.74 4.33 2.22
CA LEU A 187 11.50 4.11 1.48
C LEU A 187 10.31 4.39 2.39
N ILE A 188 9.25 5.00 1.84
CA ILE A 188 7.97 5.13 2.55
C ILE A 188 6.84 4.47 1.76
N HIS A 189 6.00 3.68 2.44
CA HIS A 189 4.72 3.18 1.96
C HIS A 189 3.62 3.92 2.70
N LEU A 190 2.82 4.72 2.01
CA LEU A 190 1.84 5.60 2.66
C LEU A 190 0.58 4.88 3.15
N GLY A 191 0.30 3.65 2.66
CA GLY A 191 -1.03 3.07 2.84
C GLY A 191 -2.07 3.92 2.13
N ASP A 192 -3.28 4.00 2.70
CA ASP A 192 -4.34 4.87 2.21
C ASP A 192 -4.33 6.21 2.93
N THR A 193 -4.52 7.28 2.17
CA THR A 193 -4.56 8.63 2.73
C THR A 193 -5.23 9.64 1.81
N GLY A 194 -5.97 10.58 2.40
CA GLY A 194 -6.25 11.88 1.80
C GLY A 194 -5.01 12.77 1.84
N TYR A 195 -5.04 13.91 1.14
CA TYR A 195 -3.95 14.88 1.21
C TYR A 195 -3.94 15.58 2.58
N THR A 196 -2.76 15.60 3.22
CA THR A 196 -2.60 16.11 4.58
C THR A 196 -1.23 16.77 4.79
N ASN A 197 -1.13 17.62 5.81
CA ASN A 197 0.14 18.22 6.20
C ASN A 197 1.13 17.20 6.83
N ASP A 198 0.66 16.00 7.16
CA ASP A 198 1.50 14.95 7.74
C ASP A 198 2.69 14.58 6.86
N PHE A 199 2.58 14.78 5.53
CA PHE A 199 3.70 14.54 4.60
C PHE A 199 4.87 15.49 4.84
N LYS A 200 4.60 16.78 5.12
CA LYS A 200 5.61 17.77 5.49
C LYS A 200 6.20 17.49 6.87
N GLU A 201 5.37 17.08 7.83
CA GLU A 201 5.82 16.67 9.16
C GLU A 201 6.68 15.40 9.09
N THR A 202 6.33 14.45 8.22
CA THR A 202 7.13 13.25 7.97
C THR A 202 8.50 13.62 7.44
N LYS A 203 8.57 14.50 6.42
CA LYS A 203 9.85 15.02 5.92
C LYS A 203 10.66 15.74 6.99
N LYS A 204 10.01 16.55 7.80
CA LYS A 204 10.66 17.30 8.89
C LYS A 204 11.25 16.35 9.95
N ASN A 205 10.53 15.30 10.32
CA ASN A 205 10.93 14.38 11.39
C ASN A 205 11.90 13.29 10.93
N LEU A 206 11.77 12.79 9.70
CA LEU A 206 12.49 11.61 9.20
C LEU A 206 13.47 11.96 8.06
N GLY A 207 13.39 13.17 7.52
CA GLY A 207 14.14 13.62 6.35
C GLY A 207 13.42 13.30 5.04
N SER A 208 13.99 13.75 3.93
CA SER A 208 13.53 13.38 2.58
C SER A 208 13.72 11.89 2.34
N VAL A 209 12.80 11.28 1.56
CA VAL A 209 12.84 9.87 1.25
C VAL A 209 13.41 9.62 -0.15
N ASP A 210 14.14 8.51 -0.31
CA ASP A 210 14.69 8.15 -1.61
C ASP A 210 13.59 7.60 -2.51
N PHE A 211 12.64 6.84 -1.94
CA PHE A 211 11.57 6.20 -2.69
C PHE A 211 10.23 6.23 -1.94
N ALA A 212 9.14 6.51 -2.66
CA ALA A 212 7.80 6.54 -2.07
C ALA A 212 6.81 5.65 -2.84
N LEU A 213 5.94 4.97 -2.11
CA LEU A 213 4.80 4.21 -2.62
C LEU A 213 3.55 4.99 -2.23
N ILE A 214 2.94 5.67 -3.20
CA ILE A 214 1.90 6.69 -3.00
C ILE A 214 0.58 6.23 -3.62
N PRO A 215 -0.55 6.24 -2.89
CA PRO A 215 -1.85 5.90 -3.48
C PRO A 215 -2.30 6.96 -4.47
N VAL A 216 -2.81 6.53 -5.65
CA VAL A 216 -3.28 7.37 -6.73
C VAL A 216 -4.67 6.99 -7.24
N GLY A 217 -5.32 6.02 -6.61
CA GLY A 217 -6.65 5.51 -6.96
C GLY A 217 -7.65 5.62 -5.81
N ALA A 218 -8.88 5.22 -6.07
CA ALA A 218 -10.02 5.28 -5.14
C ALA A 218 -10.42 6.72 -4.75
N TYR A 219 -10.43 7.67 -5.70
CA TYR A 219 -10.63 9.08 -5.41
C TYR A 219 -12.02 9.64 -5.76
N ASP A 220 -12.85 8.97 -6.55
CA ASP A 220 -14.17 9.44 -6.92
C ASP A 220 -15.32 8.70 -6.22
N PRO A 221 -16.41 9.41 -5.88
CA PRO A 221 -16.63 10.84 -6.07
C PRO A 221 -15.87 11.70 -5.06
N ARG A 222 -15.26 12.79 -5.52
CA ARG A 222 -14.40 13.66 -4.70
C ARG A 222 -15.05 14.21 -3.43
N TRP A 223 -16.34 14.53 -3.47
CA TRP A 223 -17.06 15.05 -2.31
C TRP A 223 -17.07 14.09 -1.12
N PHE A 224 -16.94 12.77 -1.37
CA PHE A 224 -16.92 11.73 -0.36
C PHE A 224 -15.49 11.21 -0.12
N MET A 225 -14.72 10.98 -1.21
CA MET A 225 -13.43 10.29 -1.12
C MET A 225 -12.26 11.21 -0.71
N LYS A 226 -12.38 12.54 -0.94
CA LYS A 226 -11.28 13.51 -0.73
C LYS A 226 -10.62 13.44 0.64
N PHE A 227 -11.38 13.15 1.68
CA PHE A 227 -10.83 13.02 3.04
C PHE A 227 -9.92 11.81 3.17
N SER A 228 -10.24 10.70 2.52
CA SER A 228 -9.60 9.40 2.76
C SER A 228 -8.64 8.97 1.66
N HIS A 229 -8.76 9.56 0.46
CA HIS A 229 -7.97 9.18 -0.72
C HIS A 229 -7.58 10.41 -1.55
N MET A 230 -6.31 10.44 -1.94
CA MET A 230 -5.78 11.44 -2.86
C MET A 230 -6.17 11.12 -4.30
N ASN A 231 -6.45 12.17 -5.09
CA ASN A 231 -6.41 12.05 -6.54
C ASN A 231 -4.95 12.21 -7.05
N PRO A 232 -4.68 11.96 -8.34
CA PRO A 232 -3.31 12.09 -8.88
C PRO A 232 -2.64 13.45 -8.67
N ALA A 233 -3.39 14.57 -8.72
CA ALA A 233 -2.85 15.90 -8.45
C ALA A 233 -2.41 16.05 -6.99
N GLU A 234 -3.22 15.58 -6.04
CA GLU A 234 -2.86 15.59 -4.62
C GLU A 234 -1.71 14.63 -4.32
N ALA A 235 -1.62 13.50 -5.04
CA ALA A 235 -0.51 12.55 -4.91
C ALA A 235 0.83 13.14 -5.40
N THR A 236 0.82 13.91 -6.49
CA THR A 236 2.03 14.63 -6.95
C THR A 236 2.46 15.71 -5.95
N GLN A 237 1.51 16.39 -5.30
CA GLN A 237 1.85 17.32 -4.22
C GLN A 237 2.42 16.59 -2.98
N ALA A 238 1.87 15.43 -2.62
CA ALA A 238 2.41 14.61 -1.53
C ALA A 238 3.84 14.15 -1.81
N PHE A 239 4.14 13.78 -3.06
CA PHE A 239 5.50 13.45 -3.52
C PHE A 239 6.49 14.60 -3.24
N ILE A 240 6.10 15.83 -3.58
CA ILE A 240 6.91 17.04 -3.32
C ILE A 240 7.08 17.29 -1.83
N ASP A 241 5.98 17.21 -1.07
CA ASP A 241 5.97 17.51 0.37
C ASP A 241 6.79 16.51 1.18
N LEU A 242 6.83 15.24 0.79
CA LEU A 242 7.71 14.21 1.33
C LEU A 242 9.19 14.47 0.95
N GLY A 243 9.43 15.24 -0.10
CA GLY A 243 10.77 15.38 -0.69
C GLY A 243 11.28 14.07 -1.27
N ALA A 244 10.37 13.24 -1.80
CA ALA A 244 10.74 11.98 -2.41
C ALA A 244 11.54 12.21 -3.70
N LYS A 245 12.56 11.37 -3.94
CA LYS A 245 13.35 11.43 -5.18
C LYS A 245 12.66 10.68 -6.31
N LYS A 246 12.10 9.50 -5.98
CA LYS A 246 11.32 8.66 -6.91
C LYS A 246 10.07 8.13 -6.21
N ALA A 247 9.03 7.82 -6.98
CA ALA A 247 7.83 7.20 -6.46
C ALA A 247 7.14 6.25 -7.46
N ILE A 248 6.39 5.30 -6.92
CA ILE A 248 5.43 4.48 -7.68
C ILE A 248 4.02 4.78 -7.18
N GLY A 249 3.11 5.04 -8.12
CA GLY A 249 1.68 5.16 -7.87
C GLY A 249 1.05 3.78 -7.63
N MET A 250 0.36 3.62 -6.50
CA MET A 250 -0.31 2.39 -6.07
C MET A 250 -1.80 2.59 -5.84
N HIS A 251 -2.48 1.54 -5.34
CA HIS A 251 -3.90 1.55 -4.97
C HIS A 251 -4.84 1.72 -6.17
N TRP A 252 -4.47 1.19 -7.31
CA TRP A 252 -5.25 1.16 -8.55
C TRP A 252 -5.13 -0.20 -9.24
N GLY A 253 -5.91 -0.45 -10.28
CA GLY A 253 -5.72 -1.60 -11.16
C GLY A 253 -6.11 -2.98 -10.60
N CYS A 254 -6.73 -3.06 -9.40
CA CYS A 254 -7.01 -4.34 -8.72
C CYS A 254 -8.49 -4.56 -8.38
N PHE A 255 -9.10 -3.59 -7.73
CA PHE A 255 -10.48 -3.65 -7.24
C PHE A 255 -11.25 -2.41 -7.69
N ILE A 256 -12.53 -2.56 -8.00
CA ILE A 256 -13.45 -1.44 -8.18
C ILE A 256 -13.99 -1.09 -6.80
N LEU A 257 -13.49 -0.02 -6.21
CA LEU A 257 -13.88 0.48 -4.89
C LEU A 257 -14.69 1.77 -4.98
N THR A 258 -14.55 2.52 -6.09
CA THR A 258 -14.97 3.89 -6.30
C THR A 258 -15.47 4.09 -7.73
N ASP A 259 -15.69 5.33 -8.18
CA ASP A 259 -16.39 5.63 -9.42
C ASP A 259 -15.49 6.04 -10.59
N GLU A 260 -14.22 6.34 -10.34
CA GLU A 260 -13.29 6.67 -11.43
C GLU A 260 -13.08 5.47 -12.37
N PRO A 261 -12.89 5.70 -13.67
CA PRO A 261 -12.50 4.67 -14.62
C PRO A 261 -11.20 3.98 -14.17
N VAL A 262 -11.20 2.65 -14.15
CA VAL A 262 -10.05 1.87 -13.61
C VAL A 262 -8.72 2.11 -14.35
N THR A 263 -8.78 2.66 -15.58
CA THR A 263 -7.60 3.00 -16.39
C THR A 263 -7.16 4.45 -16.24
N GLU A 264 -7.93 5.28 -15.53
CA GLU A 264 -7.69 6.72 -15.41
C GLU A 264 -6.49 7.08 -14.50
N PRO A 265 -6.28 6.45 -13.34
CA PRO A 265 -5.24 6.86 -12.39
C PRO A 265 -3.84 7.00 -13.00
N PRO A 266 -3.32 6.05 -13.81
CA PRO A 266 -2.00 6.20 -14.42
C PRO A 266 -1.95 7.32 -15.48
N ILE A 267 -3.04 7.57 -16.19
CA ILE A 267 -3.13 8.64 -17.20
C ILE A 267 -3.03 10.00 -16.51
N LEU A 268 -3.89 10.24 -15.53
CA LEU A 268 -3.92 11.51 -14.80
C LEU A 268 -2.62 11.72 -14.00
N LEU A 269 -2.03 10.68 -13.43
CA LEU A 269 -0.74 10.82 -12.75
C LEU A 269 0.33 11.34 -13.70
N LYS A 270 0.43 10.79 -14.90
CA LYS A 270 1.38 11.23 -15.93
C LYS A 270 1.13 12.67 -16.36
N GLU A 271 -0.16 13.03 -16.56
CA GLU A 271 -0.55 14.40 -16.91
C GLU A 271 -0.16 15.38 -15.80
N GLU A 272 -0.50 15.09 -14.56
CA GLU A 272 -0.19 15.96 -13.42
C GLU A 272 1.32 16.09 -13.15
N ALA A 273 2.08 15.01 -13.28
CA ALA A 273 3.54 15.06 -13.19
C ALA A 273 4.15 16.00 -14.26
N ASN A 274 3.64 15.94 -15.48
CA ASN A 274 4.05 16.82 -16.58
C ASN A 274 3.64 18.27 -16.33
N ASN A 275 2.41 18.51 -15.87
CA ASN A 275 1.87 19.85 -15.59
C ASN A 275 2.73 20.64 -14.61
N ILE A 276 3.29 19.97 -13.61
CA ILE A 276 4.16 20.57 -12.61
C ILE A 276 5.66 20.35 -12.90
N SER A 277 5.99 19.88 -14.10
CA SER A 277 7.36 19.67 -14.58
C SER A 277 8.22 18.80 -13.66
N LEU A 278 7.67 17.73 -13.12
CA LEU A 278 8.45 16.72 -12.41
C LEU A 278 9.49 16.11 -13.37
N PRO A 279 10.67 15.75 -12.88
CA PRO A 279 11.64 15.01 -13.68
C PRO A 279 11.01 13.75 -14.25
N GLU A 280 11.34 13.42 -15.50
CA GLU A 280 10.88 12.19 -16.15
C GLU A 280 11.23 10.98 -15.27
N ASP A 281 10.33 10.03 -15.18
CA ASP A 281 10.46 8.82 -14.36
C ASP A 281 10.62 9.02 -12.84
N SER A 282 10.42 10.24 -12.33
CA SER A 282 10.48 10.47 -10.88
C SER A 282 9.24 9.99 -10.15
N PHE A 283 8.06 10.05 -10.78
CA PHE A 283 6.80 9.52 -10.22
C PHE A 283 6.01 8.79 -11.32
N ILE A 284 6.04 7.48 -11.29
CA ILE A 284 5.49 6.61 -12.33
C ILE A 284 4.47 5.63 -11.79
N THR A 285 3.71 5.00 -12.69
CA THR A 285 3.03 3.73 -12.43
C THR A 285 3.76 2.61 -13.13
N VAL A 286 3.66 1.40 -12.57
CA VAL A 286 4.29 0.19 -13.10
C VAL A 286 3.25 -0.90 -13.34
N LYS A 287 3.62 -1.96 -14.07
CA LYS A 287 2.74 -3.11 -14.30
C LYS A 287 2.73 -4.05 -13.09
N HIS A 288 1.64 -4.79 -12.93
CA HIS A 288 1.57 -5.85 -11.92
C HIS A 288 2.68 -6.89 -12.16
N GLY A 289 3.45 -7.21 -11.14
CA GLY A 289 4.63 -8.08 -11.22
C GLY A 289 5.94 -7.35 -11.56
N GLU A 290 5.89 -6.10 -11.98
CA GLU A 290 7.09 -5.37 -12.35
C GLU A 290 8.02 -5.14 -11.16
N THR A 291 9.32 -5.40 -11.38
CA THR A 291 10.38 -5.21 -10.38
C THR A 291 11.25 -4.03 -10.77
N ILE A 292 11.32 -3.04 -9.89
CA ILE A 292 12.14 -1.83 -10.06
C ILE A 292 13.34 -1.91 -9.12
N LEU A 293 14.52 -1.65 -9.66
CA LEU A 293 15.75 -1.49 -8.88
C LEU A 293 15.77 -0.12 -8.21
N LEU A 294 16.19 -0.09 -6.95
CA LEU A 294 16.35 1.13 -6.18
C LEU A 294 17.85 1.47 -6.14
N ASP A 295 18.21 2.48 -6.90
CA ASP A 295 19.60 2.98 -6.99
C ASP A 295 19.96 3.81 -5.74
#